data_ca36358bc05b90ee64cbe6ff5a3e1585
#
_entry.id   ca36358bc05b90ee64cbe6ff5a3e1585
#
_cell.length_a   1.000
_cell.length_b   1.000
_cell.length_c   1.000
_cell.angle_alpha   90.00
_cell.angle_beta   90.00
_cell.angle_gamma   90.00
#
_symmetry.space_group_name_H-M   'P 1'
#
loop_
_entity.id
_entity.type
_entity.pdbx_description
1 polymer ?
#
loop_
_entity_poly.entity_id
_entity_poly.type
_entity_poly.pdbx_seq_one_letter_code
_entity_poly.pdbx_strand_id
1 'polypeptide(L)'
;MAGTMINFGTVMKKLAFFFIAALTLLAAGCRPETKQALRTGDLVFVQIPSDYDLDDDSMASAIGASTASGEALMTIHVAILEVKDDSTWIIDATIKHGVDRHPLDTFLTDFTLKDGSLPVFDIKRADVDEAQARRFVENAKQFLGRQYDVYFLPDNDAMYCSELVYNSYVKEDGTHIFKEYPMNFTDENGEMPVYWTQLFALLGQEVPQGVMGTNPQQMSAEPVLSTVQTGFSARN
;
A
#
# COMPACT_ATOMS: atom_id res chain seq x y z
N MET A 1 75.06 21.98 19.15
CA MET A 1 73.65 21.83 19.58
C MET A 1 72.79 22.62 18.63
N ALA A 2 72.13 21.95 17.70
CA ALA A 2 71.25 22.58 16.74
C ALA A 2 69.80 22.35 17.21
N GLY A 3 69.15 23.46 17.59
CA GLY A 3 67.74 23.44 18.01
C GLY A 3 66.83 23.52 16.82
N THR A 4 66.02 22.52 16.60
CA THR A 4 65.00 22.46 15.54
C THR A 4 63.81 23.34 15.94
N MET A 5 63.64 24.48 15.30
CA MET A 5 62.45 25.31 15.46
C MET A 5 61.27 24.64 14.72
N ILE A 6 60.28 24.23 15.46
CA ILE A 6 59.00 23.73 14.93
C ILE A 6 58.19 24.94 14.46
N ASN A 7 57.87 24.98 13.14
CA ASN A 7 57.10 26.06 12.54
C ASN A 7 55.60 25.88 12.88
N PHE A 8 55.14 26.58 13.91
CA PHE A 8 53.75 26.58 14.39
C PHE A 8 52.70 27.02 13.34
N GLY A 9 53.13 27.77 12.32
CA GLY A 9 52.21 28.24 11.28
C GLY A 9 51.64 27.17 10.32
N THR A 10 52.40 26.07 10.15
CA THR A 10 52.03 24.99 9.23
C THR A 10 51.07 23.99 9.89
N VAL A 11 51.12 23.83 11.20
CA VAL A 11 50.25 22.96 11.95
C VAL A 11 48.82 23.53 12.07
N MET A 12 48.71 24.84 12.31
CA MET A 12 47.40 25.49 12.37
C MET A 12 46.65 25.51 11.04
N LYS A 13 47.35 25.62 9.91
CA LYS A 13 46.70 25.56 8.58
C LYS A 13 46.16 24.15 8.28
N LYS A 14 46.79 23.10 8.73
CA LYS A 14 46.31 21.72 8.54
C LYS A 14 45.12 21.40 9.45
N LEU A 15 45.05 21.94 10.68
CA LEU A 15 43.88 21.78 11.55
C LEU A 15 42.66 22.54 11.04
N ALA A 16 42.83 23.74 10.48
CA ALA A 16 41.72 24.51 9.91
C ALA A 16 41.07 23.83 8.69
N PHE A 17 41.87 23.12 7.87
CA PHE A 17 41.34 22.36 6.71
C PHE A 17 40.54 21.10 7.14
N PHE A 18 40.90 20.46 8.23
CA PHE A 18 40.16 19.31 8.75
C PHE A 18 38.82 19.71 9.38
N PHE A 19 38.74 20.88 10.02
CA PHE A 19 37.50 21.37 10.61
C PHE A 19 36.46 21.84 9.54
N ILE A 20 36.92 22.39 8.42
CA ILE A 20 36.03 22.81 7.31
C ILE A 20 35.49 21.60 6.55
N ALA A 21 36.28 20.52 6.39
CA ALA A 21 35.82 19.29 5.74
C ALA A 21 34.81 18.48 6.61
N ALA A 22 34.91 18.59 7.93
CA ALA A 22 33.97 17.91 8.85
C ALA A 22 32.62 18.65 8.97
N LEU A 23 32.57 19.96 8.70
CA LEU A 23 31.34 20.74 8.81
C LEU A 23 30.45 20.65 7.56
N THR A 24 30.99 20.19 6.43
CA THR A 24 30.21 19.98 5.20
C THR A 24 29.50 18.63 5.11
N LEU A 25 29.80 17.68 6.01
CA LEU A 25 29.13 16.36 6.06
C LEU A 25 27.88 16.32 6.97
N LEU A 26 27.58 17.39 7.70
CA LEU A 26 26.40 17.47 8.59
C LEU A 26 25.21 18.20 7.93
N ALA A 27 25.30 18.59 6.67
CA ALA A 27 24.19 19.15 5.90
C ALA A 27 23.51 18.10 4.98
N ALA A 28 23.65 16.79 5.30
CA ALA A 28 22.69 15.79 4.85
C ALA A 28 21.40 15.91 5.70
N GLY A 29 20.95 17.17 5.83
CA GLY A 29 19.70 17.51 6.49
C GLY A 29 18.54 16.96 5.70
N CYS A 30 17.53 16.50 6.38
CA CYS A 30 16.21 16.13 5.94
C CYS A 30 15.84 16.92 4.66
N ARG A 31 15.88 16.24 3.50
CA ARG A 31 15.12 16.74 2.35
C ARG A 31 13.68 16.76 2.85
N PRO A 32 12.96 17.89 2.80
CA PRO A 32 11.54 17.85 3.02
C PRO A 32 10.99 16.84 2.01
N GLU A 33 10.28 15.84 2.50
CA GLU A 33 9.50 14.94 1.65
C GLU A 33 8.58 15.84 0.83
N THR A 34 8.93 16.09 -0.42
CA THR A 34 8.07 16.85 -1.33
C THR A 34 6.88 15.96 -1.61
N LYS A 35 5.75 16.23 -0.95
CA LYS A 35 4.49 15.56 -1.24
C LYS A 35 4.25 15.69 -2.74
N GLN A 36 4.31 14.58 -3.45
CA GLN A 36 3.99 14.57 -4.87
C GLN A 36 2.48 14.75 -5.03
N ALA A 37 2.06 15.45 -6.08
CA ALA A 37 0.64 15.58 -6.41
C ALA A 37 0.04 14.20 -6.74
N LEU A 38 -1.17 13.95 -6.25
CA LEU A 38 -1.96 12.76 -6.59
C LEU A 38 -2.26 12.74 -8.08
N ARG A 39 -2.29 11.57 -8.68
CA ARG A 39 -2.58 11.37 -10.10
C ARG A 39 -3.57 10.22 -10.29
N THR A 40 -4.32 10.28 -11.38
CA THR A 40 -5.13 9.16 -11.84
C THR A 40 -4.26 7.93 -12.05
N GLY A 41 -4.69 6.79 -11.46
CA GLY A 41 -3.93 5.54 -11.46
C GLY A 41 -2.92 5.42 -10.32
N ASP A 42 -2.91 6.32 -9.34
CA ASP A 42 -2.24 6.06 -8.06
C ASP A 42 -3.05 5.01 -7.28
N LEU A 43 -2.37 4.25 -6.43
CA LEU A 43 -2.98 3.27 -5.56
C LEU A 43 -2.93 3.76 -4.11
N VAL A 44 -4.04 3.58 -3.40
CA VAL A 44 -4.17 3.86 -1.96
C VAL A 44 -4.13 2.54 -1.22
N PHE A 45 -3.10 2.32 -0.40
CA PHE A 45 -3.00 1.18 0.50
C PHE A 45 -3.44 1.59 1.89
N VAL A 46 -4.35 0.82 2.47
CA VAL A 46 -4.86 1.05 3.83
C VAL A 46 -4.09 0.17 4.80
N GLN A 47 -3.43 0.79 5.77
CA GLN A 47 -2.60 0.10 6.75
C GLN A 47 -3.07 0.37 8.16
N ILE A 48 -3.11 -0.67 8.98
CA ILE A 48 -3.51 -0.61 10.39
C ILE A 48 -2.30 -1.06 11.22
N PRO A 49 -2.01 -0.43 12.38
CA PRO A 49 -1.00 -0.92 13.30
C PRO A 49 -1.26 -2.37 13.71
N SER A 50 -0.20 -3.19 13.71
CA SER A 50 -0.34 -4.63 14.02
C SER A 50 -0.78 -4.90 15.47
N ASP A 51 -0.64 -3.92 16.35
CA ASP A 51 -1.10 -3.94 17.74
C ASP A 51 -2.45 -3.23 17.94
N TYR A 52 -3.12 -2.76 16.86
CA TYR A 52 -4.44 -2.18 16.97
C TYR A 52 -5.49 -3.29 17.25
N ASP A 53 -6.33 -3.05 18.25
CA ASP A 53 -7.38 -3.98 18.68
C ASP A 53 -8.53 -4.00 17.65
N LEU A 54 -8.35 -4.84 16.61
CA LEU A 54 -9.42 -5.25 15.72
C LEU A 54 -10.22 -6.37 16.39
N ASP A 55 -11.53 -6.45 16.12
CA ASP A 55 -12.29 -7.63 16.55
C ASP A 55 -11.65 -8.88 15.92
N ASP A 56 -11.30 -9.88 16.74
CA ASP A 56 -10.61 -11.10 16.31
C ASP A 56 -11.38 -11.87 15.21
N ASP A 57 -12.69 -11.66 15.13
CA ASP A 57 -13.58 -12.26 14.14
C ASP A 57 -13.92 -11.32 12.96
N SER A 58 -13.13 -10.26 12.76
CA SER A 58 -13.27 -9.36 11.60
C SER A 58 -12.45 -9.81 10.40
N MET A 59 -12.94 -9.50 9.19
CA MET A 59 -12.17 -9.77 7.96
C MET A 59 -10.84 -8.99 7.95
N ALA A 60 -10.81 -7.76 8.45
CA ALA A 60 -9.59 -6.96 8.51
C ALA A 60 -8.52 -7.60 9.40
N SER A 61 -8.92 -8.13 10.56
CA SER A 61 -8.05 -8.90 11.45
C SER A 61 -7.51 -10.15 10.75
N ALA A 62 -8.39 -10.92 10.12
CA ALA A 62 -8.03 -12.15 9.41
C ALA A 62 -7.10 -11.91 8.23
N ILE A 63 -7.34 -10.86 7.41
CA ILE A 63 -6.43 -10.44 6.34
C ILE A 63 -5.06 -10.05 6.94
N GLY A 64 -5.07 -9.21 7.97
CA GLY A 64 -3.84 -8.78 8.64
C GLY A 64 -3.02 -9.96 9.14
N ALA A 65 -3.64 -10.88 9.89
CA ALA A 65 -2.97 -12.08 10.41
C ALA A 65 -2.39 -12.98 9.31
N SER A 66 -3.12 -13.15 8.20
CA SER A 66 -2.72 -14.03 7.10
C SER A 66 -1.66 -13.42 6.17
N THR A 67 -1.50 -12.10 6.16
CA THR A 67 -0.57 -11.38 5.27
C THR A 67 0.57 -10.70 6.01
N ALA A 68 0.51 -10.62 7.35
CA ALA A 68 1.55 -10.01 8.18
C ALA A 68 2.89 -10.74 8.01
N SER A 69 3.94 -9.94 7.84
CA SER A 69 5.33 -10.41 7.73
C SER A 69 6.18 -9.94 8.92
N GLY A 70 5.57 -9.75 10.11
CA GLY A 70 6.23 -9.19 11.29
C GLY A 70 6.43 -7.67 11.22
N GLU A 71 5.75 -6.99 10.31
CA GLU A 71 5.80 -5.54 10.16
C GLU A 71 4.92 -4.83 11.21
N ALA A 72 5.28 -3.59 11.54
CA ALA A 72 4.51 -2.77 12.48
C ALA A 72 3.14 -2.34 11.93
N LEU A 73 2.94 -2.39 10.61
CA LEU A 73 1.70 -2.06 9.92
C LEU A 73 1.25 -3.25 9.06
N MET A 74 -0.02 -3.59 9.13
CA MET A 74 -0.68 -4.59 8.29
C MET A 74 -1.44 -3.89 7.17
N THR A 75 -1.14 -4.21 5.92
CA THR A 75 -1.88 -3.69 4.76
C THR A 75 -3.12 -4.54 4.52
N ILE A 76 -4.29 -3.99 4.78
CA ILE A 76 -5.56 -4.73 4.75
C ILE A 76 -6.41 -4.46 3.52
N HIS A 77 -6.13 -3.40 2.77
CA HIS A 77 -6.92 -2.99 1.61
C HIS A 77 -6.09 -2.22 0.59
N VAL A 78 -6.55 -2.23 -0.65
CA VAL A 78 -6.03 -1.40 -1.74
C VAL A 78 -7.16 -0.86 -2.59
N ALA A 79 -6.99 0.39 -3.05
CA ALA A 79 -7.96 1.10 -3.87
C ALA A 79 -7.26 1.86 -5.00
N ILE A 80 -7.98 2.14 -6.09
CA ILE A 80 -7.51 2.88 -7.26
C ILE A 80 -7.98 4.33 -7.15
N LEU A 81 -7.07 5.28 -7.34
CA LEU A 81 -7.36 6.70 -7.27
C LEU A 81 -7.59 7.28 -8.68
N GLU A 82 -8.65 8.05 -8.83
CA GLU A 82 -8.93 8.84 -10.03
C GLU A 82 -9.02 10.33 -9.69
N VAL A 83 -8.21 11.17 -10.34
CA VAL A 83 -8.31 12.63 -10.27
C VAL A 83 -9.04 13.11 -11.51
N LYS A 84 -10.18 13.77 -11.30
CA LYS A 84 -11.02 14.30 -12.37
C LYS A 84 -11.70 15.59 -11.94
N ASP A 85 -11.59 16.63 -12.75
CA ASP A 85 -12.27 17.93 -12.56
C ASP A 85 -12.06 18.51 -11.14
N ASP A 86 -10.81 18.56 -10.68
CA ASP A 86 -10.38 18.98 -9.32
C ASP A 86 -10.96 18.15 -8.16
N SER A 87 -11.58 17.01 -8.48
CA SER A 87 -12.12 16.07 -7.52
C SER A 87 -11.32 14.77 -7.51
N THR A 88 -11.19 14.17 -6.32
CA THR A 88 -10.53 12.87 -6.16
C THR A 88 -11.57 11.80 -5.86
N TRP A 89 -11.53 10.74 -6.64
CA TRP A 89 -12.43 9.59 -6.56
C TRP A 89 -11.62 8.34 -6.25
N ILE A 90 -12.28 7.39 -5.65
CA ILE A 90 -11.76 6.05 -5.36
C ILE A 90 -12.60 5.02 -6.11
N ILE A 91 -11.93 4.01 -6.67
CA ILE A 91 -12.55 2.80 -7.19
C ILE A 91 -11.97 1.64 -6.41
N ASP A 92 -12.80 0.92 -5.68
CA ASP A 92 -12.37 -0.23 -4.90
C ASP A 92 -13.45 -1.32 -4.84
N ALA A 93 -13.13 -2.45 -4.24
CA ALA A 93 -14.07 -3.53 -3.96
C ALA A 93 -14.15 -3.75 -2.45
N THR A 94 -15.35 -3.61 -1.89
CA THR A 94 -15.64 -3.83 -0.47
C THR A 94 -16.85 -4.72 -0.27
N ILE A 95 -16.95 -5.40 0.88
CA ILE A 95 -18.16 -6.19 1.22
C ILE A 95 -19.41 -5.32 1.20
N LYS A 96 -19.28 -4.06 1.63
CA LYS A 96 -20.42 -3.14 1.76
C LYS A 96 -21.03 -2.73 0.43
N HIS A 97 -20.18 -2.53 -0.59
CA HIS A 97 -20.59 -1.91 -1.86
C HIS A 97 -20.31 -2.77 -3.10
N GLY A 98 -19.55 -3.86 -2.97
CA GLY A 98 -18.95 -4.53 -4.13
C GLY A 98 -17.91 -3.63 -4.78
N VAL A 99 -17.79 -3.68 -6.09
CA VAL A 99 -16.95 -2.77 -6.86
C VAL A 99 -17.70 -1.46 -7.10
N ASP A 100 -17.23 -0.39 -6.49
CA ASP A 100 -17.89 0.92 -6.54
C ASP A 100 -16.92 2.05 -6.84
N ARG A 101 -17.45 3.19 -7.27
CA ARG A 101 -16.73 4.44 -7.47
C ARG A 101 -17.36 5.54 -6.64
N HIS A 102 -16.64 6.04 -5.66
CA HIS A 102 -17.12 7.03 -4.70
C HIS A 102 -16.08 8.12 -4.41
N PRO A 103 -16.49 9.27 -3.82
CA PRO A 103 -15.56 10.33 -3.45
C PRO A 103 -14.51 9.85 -2.43
N LEU A 104 -13.30 10.44 -2.46
CA LEU A 104 -12.25 10.17 -1.48
C LEU A 104 -12.73 10.37 -0.03
N ASP A 105 -13.54 11.39 0.25
CA ASP A 105 -14.06 11.64 1.61
C ASP A 105 -14.94 10.49 2.12
N THR A 106 -15.72 9.85 1.23
CA THR A 106 -16.50 8.65 1.55
C THR A 106 -15.58 7.49 1.93
N PHE A 107 -14.54 7.25 1.12
CA PHE A 107 -13.54 6.24 1.41
C PHE A 107 -12.86 6.45 2.78
N LEU A 108 -12.39 7.66 3.05
CA LEU A 108 -11.74 7.97 4.32
C LEU A 108 -12.71 7.76 5.51
N THR A 109 -13.99 8.06 5.32
CA THR A 109 -15.02 7.85 6.35
C THR A 109 -15.28 6.35 6.58
N ASP A 110 -15.38 5.56 5.52
CA ASP A 110 -15.65 4.12 5.60
C ASP A 110 -14.51 3.33 6.26
N PHE A 111 -13.26 3.84 6.18
CA PHE A 111 -12.10 3.27 6.85
C PHE A 111 -11.75 3.90 8.20
N THR A 112 -12.62 4.77 8.75
CA THR A 112 -12.43 5.30 10.11
C THR A 112 -12.45 4.16 11.13
N LEU A 113 -11.41 4.10 11.98
CA LEU A 113 -11.28 3.07 13.00
C LEU A 113 -12.29 3.26 14.15
N LYS A 114 -12.50 2.26 14.99
CA LYS A 114 -13.48 2.27 16.08
C LYS A 114 -13.28 3.42 17.08
N ASP A 115 -12.03 3.84 17.29
CA ASP A 115 -11.68 4.95 18.17
C ASP A 115 -11.83 6.33 17.51
N GLY A 116 -12.29 6.38 16.24
CA GLY A 116 -12.44 7.58 15.44
C GLY A 116 -11.17 8.08 14.78
N SER A 117 -10.04 7.39 14.94
CA SER A 117 -8.81 7.67 14.21
C SER A 117 -8.89 7.16 12.76
N LEU A 118 -7.99 7.64 11.91
CA LEU A 118 -7.83 7.11 10.56
C LEU A 118 -6.67 6.10 10.54
N PRO A 119 -6.77 5.03 9.75
CA PRO A 119 -5.62 4.17 9.45
C PRO A 119 -4.54 4.97 8.70
N VAL A 120 -3.39 4.36 8.52
CA VAL A 120 -2.33 4.94 7.68
C VAL A 120 -2.67 4.66 6.22
N PHE A 121 -2.74 5.72 5.41
CA PHE A 121 -2.92 5.60 3.97
C PHE A 121 -1.61 5.86 3.26
N ASP A 122 -1.09 4.85 2.57
CA ASP A 122 0.07 4.98 1.70
C ASP A 122 -0.36 5.11 0.25
N ILE A 123 0.10 6.18 -0.41
CA ILE A 123 -0.12 6.38 -1.83
C ILE A 123 1.10 5.89 -2.59
N LYS A 124 0.87 4.97 -3.51
CA LYS A 124 1.92 4.44 -4.38
C LYS A 124 1.54 4.57 -5.84
N ARG A 125 2.54 4.70 -6.70
CA ARG A 125 2.40 4.90 -8.14
C ARG A 125 3.13 3.82 -8.90
N ALA A 126 2.47 3.23 -9.89
CA ALA A 126 3.10 2.33 -10.84
C ALA A 126 4.04 3.10 -11.78
N ASP A 127 5.16 2.48 -12.14
CA ASP A 127 6.12 3.02 -13.11
C ASP A 127 5.59 2.85 -14.54
N VAL A 128 4.62 3.68 -14.88
CA VAL A 128 3.97 3.75 -16.20
C VAL A 128 3.69 5.20 -16.57
N ASP A 129 3.46 5.47 -17.85
CA ASP A 129 3.06 6.80 -18.29
C ASP A 129 1.59 7.13 -17.93
N GLU A 130 1.22 8.40 -18.06
CA GLU A 130 -0.13 8.87 -17.72
C GLU A 130 -1.23 8.24 -18.60
N ALA A 131 -0.95 7.94 -19.86
CA ALA A 131 -1.94 7.34 -20.74
C ALA A 131 -2.28 5.92 -20.31
N GLN A 132 -1.24 5.16 -19.94
CA GLN A 132 -1.38 3.81 -19.38
C GLN A 132 -2.11 3.83 -18.03
N ALA A 133 -1.75 4.78 -17.13
CA ALA A 133 -2.41 4.94 -15.83
C ALA A 133 -3.91 5.26 -15.98
N ARG A 134 -4.28 6.15 -16.90
CA ARG A 134 -5.70 6.43 -17.21
C ARG A 134 -6.42 5.19 -17.75
N ARG A 135 -5.77 4.40 -18.60
CA ARG A 135 -6.34 3.15 -19.10
C ARG A 135 -6.65 2.17 -17.98
N PHE A 136 -5.77 2.04 -16.99
CA PHE A 136 -6.03 1.18 -15.83
C PHE A 136 -7.30 1.59 -15.08
N VAL A 137 -7.52 2.88 -14.91
CA VAL A 137 -8.74 3.40 -14.30
C VAL A 137 -9.97 3.11 -15.17
N GLU A 138 -9.87 3.26 -16.48
CA GLU A 138 -10.98 2.90 -17.40
C GLU A 138 -11.24 1.39 -17.41
N ASN A 139 -10.21 0.55 -17.27
CA ASN A 139 -10.40 -0.89 -17.09
C ASN A 139 -11.15 -1.18 -15.78
N ALA A 140 -10.77 -0.54 -14.66
CA ALA A 140 -11.42 -0.71 -13.37
C ALA A 140 -12.92 -0.34 -13.43
N LYS A 141 -13.26 0.69 -14.16
CA LYS A 141 -14.66 1.11 -14.34
C LYS A 141 -15.54 0.06 -15.05
N GLN A 142 -14.96 -0.85 -15.82
CA GLN A 142 -15.71 -1.94 -16.46
C GLN A 142 -16.22 -2.98 -15.46
N PHE A 143 -15.66 -2.99 -14.26
CA PHE A 143 -16.03 -3.90 -13.18
C PHE A 143 -17.05 -3.31 -12.20
N LEU A 144 -17.42 -2.03 -12.36
CA LEU A 144 -18.37 -1.36 -11.44
C LEU A 144 -19.69 -2.13 -11.35
N GLY A 145 -20.18 -2.28 -10.11
CA GLY A 145 -21.40 -3.01 -9.80
C GLY A 145 -21.22 -4.51 -9.57
N ARG A 146 -20.03 -5.07 -9.79
CA ARG A 146 -19.74 -6.46 -9.39
C ARG A 146 -19.78 -6.60 -7.88
N GLN A 147 -20.16 -7.79 -7.41
CA GLN A 147 -20.18 -8.10 -5.99
C GLN A 147 -18.76 -8.27 -5.44
N TYR A 148 -18.60 -8.13 -4.12
CA TYR A 148 -17.35 -8.50 -3.46
C TYR A 148 -17.17 -10.00 -3.49
N ASP A 149 -15.99 -10.48 -3.89
CA ASP A 149 -15.67 -11.91 -3.88
C ASP A 149 -15.29 -12.36 -2.47
N VAL A 150 -16.24 -13.00 -1.80
CA VAL A 150 -16.04 -13.62 -0.48
C VAL A 150 -15.43 -15.02 -0.57
N TYR A 151 -15.33 -15.59 -1.78
CA TYR A 151 -14.75 -16.90 -2.02
C TYR A 151 -13.24 -16.84 -2.29
N PHE A 152 -12.74 -15.67 -2.68
CA PHE A 152 -11.33 -15.48 -3.06
C PHE A 152 -10.87 -16.48 -4.12
N LEU A 153 -11.72 -16.75 -5.10
CA LEU A 153 -11.45 -17.69 -6.19
C LEU A 153 -11.30 -16.94 -7.52
N PRO A 154 -10.38 -17.34 -8.38
CA PRO A 154 -10.27 -16.77 -9.73
C PRO A 154 -11.49 -17.15 -10.58
N ASP A 155 -11.67 -16.43 -11.70
CA ASP A 155 -12.61 -16.78 -12.76
C ASP A 155 -14.11 -16.74 -12.35
N ASN A 156 -14.49 -15.85 -11.44
CA ASN A 156 -15.90 -15.57 -11.13
C ASN A 156 -16.28 -14.12 -11.46
N ASP A 157 -17.57 -13.77 -11.32
CA ASP A 157 -18.07 -12.41 -11.62
C ASP A 157 -17.93 -11.42 -10.46
N ALA A 158 -17.39 -11.84 -9.33
CA ALA A 158 -17.12 -11.00 -8.17
C ALA A 158 -15.65 -10.58 -8.13
N MET A 159 -15.27 -9.66 -7.25
CA MET A 159 -13.87 -9.21 -7.08
C MET A 159 -13.59 -8.79 -5.66
N TYR A 160 -12.43 -9.17 -5.12
CA TYR A 160 -11.88 -8.56 -3.92
C TYR A 160 -10.90 -7.43 -4.29
N CYS A 161 -10.49 -6.64 -3.33
CA CYS A 161 -9.81 -5.35 -3.55
C CYS A 161 -8.54 -5.45 -4.42
N SER A 162 -7.63 -6.35 -4.09
CA SER A 162 -6.38 -6.50 -4.86
C SER A 162 -6.57 -7.23 -6.19
N GLU A 163 -7.58 -8.09 -6.31
CA GLU A 163 -7.96 -8.69 -7.58
C GLU A 163 -8.51 -7.66 -8.57
N LEU A 164 -9.33 -6.71 -8.10
CA LEU A 164 -9.78 -5.58 -8.91
C LEU A 164 -8.58 -4.81 -9.48
N VAL A 165 -7.57 -4.51 -8.64
CA VAL A 165 -6.35 -3.84 -9.11
C VAL A 165 -5.61 -4.71 -10.12
N TYR A 166 -5.41 -5.99 -9.84
CA TYR A 166 -4.72 -6.93 -10.72
C TYR A 166 -5.36 -6.99 -12.11
N ASN A 167 -6.69 -7.15 -12.17
CA ASN A 167 -7.44 -7.24 -13.40
C ASN A 167 -7.57 -5.90 -14.15
N SER A 168 -7.39 -4.77 -13.45
CA SER A 168 -7.44 -3.43 -14.04
C SER A 168 -6.09 -2.99 -14.60
N TYR A 169 -4.98 -3.39 -13.96
CA TYR A 169 -3.64 -2.93 -14.30
C TYR A 169 -3.00 -3.84 -15.35
N VAL A 170 -3.65 -3.89 -16.50
CA VAL A 170 -3.27 -4.70 -17.66
C VAL A 170 -2.86 -3.80 -18.81
N LYS A 171 -1.69 -4.08 -19.41
CA LYS A 171 -1.17 -3.38 -20.58
C LYS A 171 -1.98 -3.71 -21.84
N GLU A 172 -1.76 -2.98 -22.93
CA GLU A 172 -2.42 -3.21 -24.22
C GLU A 172 -2.20 -4.61 -24.80
N ASP A 173 -1.05 -5.20 -24.48
CA ASP A 173 -0.69 -6.53 -24.92
C ASP A 173 -1.26 -7.67 -24.06
N GLY A 174 -2.09 -7.31 -23.05
CA GLY A 174 -2.68 -8.26 -22.10
C GLY A 174 -1.77 -8.61 -20.92
N THR A 175 -0.59 -8.01 -20.80
CA THR A 175 0.33 -8.28 -19.70
C THR A 175 -0.10 -7.56 -18.42
N HIS A 176 -0.32 -8.30 -17.32
CA HIS A 176 -0.52 -7.74 -15.99
C HIS A 176 0.76 -7.11 -15.47
N ILE A 177 0.67 -5.98 -14.79
CA ILE A 177 1.86 -5.35 -14.18
C ILE A 177 2.15 -5.88 -12.76
N PHE A 178 1.16 -6.45 -12.12
CA PHE A 178 1.27 -7.13 -10.83
C PHE A 178 1.36 -8.65 -11.02
N LYS A 179 1.76 -9.35 -9.96
CA LYS A 179 1.88 -10.81 -9.95
C LYS A 179 0.82 -11.43 -9.06
N GLU A 180 0.47 -12.67 -9.38
CA GLU A 180 -0.26 -13.54 -8.48
C GLU A 180 0.71 -14.38 -7.66
N TYR A 181 0.26 -14.74 -6.46
CA TYR A 181 0.98 -15.59 -5.51
C TYR A 181 0.04 -16.64 -4.95
N PRO A 182 0.55 -17.79 -4.49
CA PRO A 182 -0.27 -18.72 -3.71
C PRO A 182 -0.85 -18.00 -2.49
N MET A 183 -2.17 -17.91 -2.40
CA MET A 183 -2.83 -17.19 -1.30
C MET A 183 -2.65 -17.95 0.00
N ASN A 184 -2.40 -17.20 1.07
CA ASN A 184 -2.26 -17.71 2.41
C ASN A 184 -3.42 -17.21 3.30
N PHE A 185 -4.04 -18.11 4.03
CA PHE A 185 -5.13 -17.84 4.98
C PHE A 185 -4.73 -18.19 6.42
N THR A 186 -3.52 -18.67 6.65
CA THR A 186 -3.00 -18.96 8.00
C THR A 186 -2.17 -17.80 8.53
N ASP A 187 -2.09 -17.67 9.85
CA ASP A 187 -1.21 -16.73 10.53
C ASP A 187 0.27 -17.15 10.46
N GLU A 188 1.16 -16.39 11.13
CA GLU A 188 2.60 -16.66 11.19
C GLU A 188 2.96 -17.99 11.88
N ASN A 189 2.04 -18.55 12.72
CA ASN A 189 2.21 -19.84 13.40
C ASN A 189 1.67 -21.01 12.57
N GLY A 190 1.06 -20.73 11.40
CA GLY A 190 0.39 -21.70 10.54
C GLY A 190 -1.03 -22.05 11.03
N GLU A 191 -1.60 -21.27 11.96
CA GLU A 191 -2.96 -21.47 12.45
C GLU A 191 -3.97 -20.68 11.60
N MET A 192 -5.16 -21.27 11.40
CA MET A 192 -6.22 -20.64 10.61
C MET A 192 -7.01 -19.68 11.49
N PRO A 193 -7.03 -18.34 11.20
CA PRO A 193 -7.91 -17.40 11.88
C PRO A 193 -9.38 -17.85 11.91
N VAL A 194 -10.03 -17.65 13.04
CA VAL A 194 -11.42 -18.09 13.28
C VAL A 194 -12.37 -17.53 12.22
N TYR A 195 -12.16 -16.30 11.80
CA TYR A 195 -12.96 -15.65 10.75
C TYR A 195 -13.01 -16.50 9.46
N TRP A 196 -11.87 -16.95 8.95
CA TRP A 196 -11.83 -17.77 7.73
C TRP A 196 -12.55 -19.10 7.91
N THR A 197 -12.31 -19.76 9.04
CA THR A 197 -12.98 -21.02 9.35
C THR A 197 -14.50 -20.86 9.37
N GLN A 198 -15.01 -19.82 10.01
CA GLN A 198 -16.45 -19.54 10.11
C GLN A 198 -17.05 -19.13 8.75
N LEU A 199 -16.37 -18.23 8.02
CA LEU A 199 -16.82 -17.77 6.72
C LEU A 199 -16.97 -18.94 5.75
N PHE A 200 -15.92 -19.74 5.56
CA PHE A 200 -15.94 -20.83 4.59
C PHE A 200 -16.87 -21.99 5.00
N ALA A 201 -17.03 -22.22 6.31
CA ALA A 201 -18.07 -23.14 6.81
C ALA A 201 -19.48 -22.65 6.46
N LEU A 202 -19.76 -21.34 6.61
CA LEU A 202 -21.04 -20.72 6.23
C LEU A 202 -21.29 -20.80 4.73
N LEU A 203 -20.25 -20.63 3.91
CA LEU A 203 -20.32 -20.71 2.45
C LEU A 203 -20.42 -22.17 1.95
N GLY A 204 -20.17 -23.15 2.79
CA GLY A 204 -20.14 -24.56 2.41
C GLY A 204 -18.98 -24.88 1.46
N GLN A 205 -17.86 -24.19 1.60
CA GLN A 205 -16.67 -24.29 0.75
C GLN A 205 -15.43 -24.57 1.61
N GLU A 206 -14.38 -25.09 0.99
CA GLU A 206 -13.07 -25.19 1.62
C GLU A 206 -12.33 -23.84 1.48
N VAL A 207 -11.45 -23.52 2.44
CA VAL A 207 -10.58 -22.34 2.36
C VAL A 207 -9.65 -22.51 1.16
N PRO A 208 -9.55 -21.54 0.23
CA PRO A 208 -8.76 -21.67 -1.00
C PRO A 208 -7.26 -21.46 -0.73
N GLN A 209 -6.72 -22.16 0.25
CA GLN A 209 -5.30 -22.11 0.62
C GLN A 209 -4.42 -22.54 -0.54
N GLY A 210 -3.47 -21.69 -0.94
CA GLY A 210 -2.53 -21.97 -2.02
C GLY A 210 -3.08 -21.76 -3.43
N VAL A 211 -4.34 -21.37 -3.60
CA VAL A 211 -4.88 -20.94 -4.89
C VAL A 211 -4.15 -19.65 -5.33
N MET A 212 -3.82 -19.54 -6.61
CA MET A 212 -3.16 -18.34 -7.13
C MET A 212 -4.11 -17.14 -7.04
N GLY A 213 -3.60 -16.03 -6.53
CA GLY A 213 -4.36 -14.80 -6.34
C GLY A 213 -3.46 -13.67 -5.86
N THR A 214 -4.06 -12.61 -5.36
CA THR A 214 -3.36 -11.41 -4.91
C THR A 214 -3.74 -11.05 -3.48
N ASN A 215 -2.88 -10.30 -2.80
CA ASN A 215 -3.24 -9.63 -1.57
C ASN A 215 -2.61 -8.22 -1.51
N PRO A 216 -3.19 -7.29 -0.75
CA PRO A 216 -2.73 -5.90 -0.73
C PRO A 216 -1.33 -5.74 -0.13
N GLN A 217 -0.91 -6.57 0.83
CA GLN A 217 0.42 -6.51 1.44
C GLN A 217 1.52 -6.82 0.41
N GLN A 218 1.43 -7.97 -0.28
CA GLN A 218 2.40 -8.35 -1.31
C GLN A 218 2.38 -7.37 -2.48
N MET A 219 1.19 -6.93 -2.92
CA MET A 219 1.04 -5.94 -3.98
C MET A 219 1.73 -4.63 -3.64
N SER A 220 1.62 -4.16 -2.38
CA SER A 220 2.26 -2.92 -1.93
C SER A 220 3.79 -2.97 -1.99
N ALA A 221 4.38 -4.16 -1.93
CA ALA A 221 5.83 -4.41 -1.98
C ALA A 221 6.37 -4.65 -3.40
N GLU A 222 5.50 -4.67 -4.42
CA GLU A 222 5.92 -4.91 -5.80
C GLU A 222 6.88 -3.81 -6.30
N PRO A 223 8.01 -4.18 -6.94
CA PRO A 223 9.04 -3.22 -7.34
C PRO A 223 8.60 -2.26 -8.44
N VAL A 224 7.48 -2.51 -9.09
CA VAL A 224 6.85 -1.61 -10.06
C VAL A 224 6.26 -0.37 -9.40
N LEU A 225 6.06 -0.38 -8.08
CA LEU A 225 5.49 0.72 -7.32
C LEU A 225 6.56 1.60 -6.69
N SER A 226 6.36 2.91 -6.76
CA SER A 226 7.10 3.92 -6.00
C SER A 226 6.18 4.64 -5.03
N THR A 227 6.70 5.01 -3.84
CA THR A 227 5.94 5.77 -2.85
C THR A 227 5.76 7.21 -3.33
N VAL A 228 4.52 7.67 -3.37
CA VAL A 228 4.11 9.05 -3.67
C VAL A 228 3.98 9.83 -2.36
N GLN A 229 3.33 9.23 -1.37
CA GLN A 229 3.05 9.84 -0.09
C GLN A 229 2.76 8.77 0.97
N THR A 230 3.37 8.90 2.14
CA THR A 230 3.08 8.09 3.33
C THR A 230 2.23 8.87 4.31
N GLY A 231 1.27 8.20 4.97
CA GLY A 231 0.40 8.84 5.95
C GLY A 231 -0.47 9.93 5.35
N PHE A 232 -1.02 9.68 4.17
CA PHE A 232 -1.92 10.61 3.50
C PHE A 232 -3.10 10.98 4.40
N SER A 233 -3.41 12.29 4.45
CA SER A 233 -4.61 12.82 5.10
C SER A 233 -5.22 13.88 4.20
N ALA A 234 -6.52 13.78 3.94
CA ALA A 234 -7.25 14.77 3.14
C ALA A 234 -7.37 16.14 3.82
N ARG A 235 -6.97 16.26 5.09
CA ARG A 235 -7.11 17.49 5.88
C ARG A 235 -5.82 18.33 5.96
N ASN A 236 -5.01 18.35 4.90
CA ASN A 236 -3.86 19.26 4.81
C ASN A 236 -4.05 20.28 3.71
#